data_bb513faf3129e31ed56ae7b843297b75
#
_entry.id   bb513faf3129e31ed56ae7b843297b75
#
_cell.length_a   1.000
_cell.length_b   1.000
_cell.length_c   1.000
_cell.angle_alpha   90.00
_cell.angle_beta   90.00
_cell.angle_gamma   90.00
#
_symmetry.space_group_name_H-M   'P 1'
#
loop_
_entity.id
_entity.type
_entity.pdbx_description
1 polymer ?
#
loop_
_entity_poly.entity_id
_entity_poly.type
_entity_poly.pdbx_seq_one_letter_code
_entity_poly.pdbx_strand_id
1 'polypeptide(L)'
;MSARVSAREVGLSTVVCSRCGQEAQGLAESPLPGRLGELIKNNVCFDCWQEWLAVQVQVINHYGLNVIDPEHRKYLYGIMKEFLGLEEKTQAP
;
A
#
# COMPACT_ATOMS: atom_id res chain seq x y z
N MET A 1 20.66 -10.85 14.00
CA MET A 1 19.88 -10.64 15.04
C MET A 1 19.60 -9.24 15.36
N SER A 2 20.58 -8.45 15.52
CA SER A 2 20.37 -7.11 15.90
C SER A 2 19.59 -6.32 14.91
N ALA A 3 19.61 -6.70 13.67
CA ALA A 3 18.89 -5.93 12.69
C ALA A 3 17.41 -5.85 12.96
N ARG A 4 16.83 -6.93 13.42
CA ARG A 4 15.43 -6.91 13.70
C ARG A 4 15.09 -6.06 14.87
N VAL A 5 15.95 -6.11 15.86
CA VAL A 5 15.73 -5.33 17.05
C VAL A 5 15.82 -3.85 16.68
N SER A 6 16.75 -3.53 15.81
CA SER A 6 16.92 -2.17 15.41
C SER A 6 15.69 -1.60 14.74
N ALA A 7 15.06 -2.39 13.92
CA ALA A 7 13.88 -1.91 13.21
C ALA A 7 12.81 -1.53 14.21
N ARG A 8 12.66 -2.31 15.24
CA ARG A 8 11.67 -1.99 16.23
C ARG A 8 12.06 -0.77 17.03
N GLU A 9 13.33 -0.66 17.31
CA GLU A 9 13.79 0.44 18.12
C GLU A 9 13.61 1.78 17.45
N VAL A 10 13.63 1.82 16.14
CA VAL A 10 13.42 3.07 15.45
C VAL A 10 11.95 3.33 15.16
N GLY A 11 11.08 2.57 15.77
CA GLY A 11 9.67 2.85 15.63
C GLY A 11 9.01 2.28 14.40
N LEU A 12 9.74 1.49 13.63
CA LEU A 12 9.17 0.85 12.48
C LEU A 12 8.72 -0.54 12.86
N SER A 13 7.68 -1.00 12.24
CA SER A 13 7.20 -2.33 12.51
C SER A 13 7.27 -3.14 11.22
N THR A 14 7.24 -4.45 11.39
CA THR A 14 7.19 -5.31 10.21
C THR A 14 5.75 -5.71 9.99
N VAL A 15 5.47 -6.07 8.74
CA VAL A 15 4.14 -6.56 8.38
C VAL A 15 4.35 -7.79 7.52
N VAL A 16 3.32 -8.63 7.46
CA VAL A 16 3.33 -9.72 6.51
C VAL A 16 2.65 -9.17 5.27
N CYS A 17 3.43 -8.93 4.25
CA CYS A 17 2.94 -8.20 3.08
C CYS A 17 1.93 -9.00 2.30
N SER A 18 0.82 -8.39 1.97
CA SER A 18 -0.22 -9.06 1.22
C SER A 18 0.21 -9.34 -0.22
N ARG A 19 1.19 -8.60 -0.72
CA ARG A 19 1.64 -8.78 -2.09
C ARG A 19 2.76 -9.81 -2.21
N CYS A 20 3.82 -9.66 -1.43
CA CYS A 20 4.95 -10.57 -1.56
C CYS A 20 4.92 -11.72 -0.56
N GLY A 21 4.06 -11.64 0.42
CA GLY A 21 3.90 -12.73 1.37
C GLY A 21 4.99 -12.83 2.42
N GLN A 22 5.93 -11.91 2.43
CA GLN A 22 7.03 -11.99 3.36
C GLN A 22 6.88 -11.01 4.49
N GLU A 23 7.47 -11.34 5.61
CA GLU A 23 7.49 -10.42 6.72
C GLU A 23 8.62 -9.43 6.44
N ALA A 24 8.29 -8.16 6.33
CA ALA A 24 9.26 -7.16 5.96
C ALA A 24 8.88 -5.83 6.60
N GLN A 25 9.78 -4.87 6.45
CA GLN A 25 9.56 -3.57 7.02
C GLN A 25 8.30 -2.94 6.43
N GLY A 26 7.44 -2.44 7.29
CA GLY A 26 6.23 -1.77 6.86
C GLY A 26 6.46 -0.30 6.63
N LEU A 27 5.36 0.44 6.47
CA LEU A 27 5.42 1.87 6.26
C LEU A 27 5.43 2.58 7.59
N ALA A 28 6.16 3.67 7.67
CA ALA A 28 6.22 4.44 8.91
C ALA A 28 4.92 5.16 9.18
N GLU A 29 4.23 5.57 8.12
CA GLU A 29 3.00 6.27 8.27
C GLU A 29 2.00 5.79 7.28
N SER A 30 0.73 6.04 7.59
CA SER A 30 -0.33 5.72 6.66
C SER A 30 -0.16 6.56 5.41
N PRO A 31 -0.07 5.98 4.22
CA PRO A 31 0.19 6.76 3.01
C PRO A 31 -1.02 7.49 2.48
N LEU A 32 -2.20 7.12 2.94
CA LEU A 32 -3.43 7.75 2.51
C LEU A 32 -4.30 7.97 3.74
N PRO A 33 -5.23 8.91 3.66
CA PRO A 33 -6.11 9.12 4.80
C PRO A 33 -7.16 8.02 4.86
N GLY A 34 -7.72 7.83 6.03
CA GLY A 34 -8.84 6.93 6.22
C GLY A 34 -8.46 5.48 6.29
N ARG A 35 -9.46 4.65 6.14
CA ARG A 35 -9.28 3.21 6.31
C ARG A 35 -8.35 2.58 5.29
N LEU A 36 -8.40 3.07 4.07
CA LEU A 36 -7.56 2.51 3.03
C LEU A 36 -6.09 2.71 3.39
N GLY A 37 -5.74 3.88 3.91
CA GLY A 37 -4.37 4.13 4.32
C GLY A 37 -3.93 3.21 5.42
N GLU A 38 -4.82 2.97 6.40
CA GLU A 38 -4.50 2.07 7.49
C GLU A 38 -4.35 0.64 6.98
N LEU A 39 -5.20 0.25 6.06
CA LEU A 39 -5.14 -1.09 5.49
C LEU A 39 -3.80 -1.30 4.80
N ILE A 40 -3.36 -0.31 4.05
CA ILE A 40 -2.08 -0.40 3.36
C ILE A 40 -0.95 -0.47 4.37
N LYS A 41 -0.97 0.42 5.35
CA LYS A 41 0.09 0.46 6.35
C LYS A 41 0.25 -0.86 7.08
N ASN A 42 -0.85 -1.52 7.36
CA ASN A 42 -0.82 -2.75 8.13
C ASN A 42 -0.56 -4.00 7.32
N ASN A 43 -0.66 -3.92 6.01
CA ASN A 43 -0.61 -5.11 5.17
C ASN A 43 0.35 -5.06 3.99
N VAL A 44 1.07 -3.97 3.81
CA VAL A 44 1.95 -3.83 2.65
C VAL A 44 3.32 -3.40 3.12
N CYS A 45 4.35 -4.07 2.65
CA CYS A 45 5.70 -3.73 3.06
C CYS A 45 6.19 -2.51 2.27
N PHE A 46 7.24 -1.91 2.78
CA PHE A 46 7.78 -0.70 2.20
C PHE A 46 8.16 -0.90 0.72
N ASP A 47 8.83 -2.00 0.42
CA ASP A 47 9.30 -2.25 -0.93
C ASP A 47 8.15 -2.39 -1.92
N CYS A 48 7.12 -3.11 -1.54
CA CYS A 48 5.98 -3.29 -2.43
C CYS A 48 5.23 -1.98 -2.63
N TRP A 49 5.16 -1.17 -1.60
CA TRP A 49 4.53 0.14 -1.73
C TRP A 49 5.31 1.01 -2.70
N GLN A 50 6.66 0.97 -2.64
CA GLN A 50 7.47 1.74 -3.55
C GLN A 50 7.27 1.28 -4.99
N GLU A 51 7.10 -0.01 -5.19
CA GLU A 51 6.84 -0.53 -6.53
C GLU A 51 5.51 -0.02 -7.05
N TRP A 52 4.51 0.03 -6.17
CA TRP A 52 3.22 0.55 -6.59
C TRP A 52 3.32 2.01 -7.00
N LEU A 53 4.10 2.81 -6.28
CA LEU A 53 4.22 4.21 -6.62
C LEU A 53 4.79 4.39 -8.03
N ALA A 54 5.71 3.54 -8.42
CA ALA A 54 6.26 3.60 -9.77
C ALA A 54 5.22 3.17 -10.80
N VAL A 55 4.48 2.12 -10.51
CA VAL A 55 3.45 1.64 -11.41
C VAL A 55 2.32 2.65 -11.53
N GLN A 56 2.01 3.31 -10.42
CA GLN A 56 0.93 4.27 -10.37
C GLN A 56 1.11 5.38 -11.40
N VAL A 57 2.33 5.85 -11.55
CA VAL A 57 2.61 6.89 -12.53
C VAL A 57 2.25 6.42 -13.93
N GLN A 58 2.60 5.16 -14.24
CA GLN A 58 2.30 4.63 -15.54
C GLN A 58 0.82 4.45 -15.77
N VAL A 59 0.11 4.01 -14.73
CA VAL A 59 -1.33 3.83 -14.83
C VAL A 59 -2.01 5.16 -15.08
N ILE A 60 -1.62 6.17 -14.33
CA ILE A 60 -2.21 7.48 -14.49
C ILE A 60 -1.98 8.00 -15.89
N ASN A 61 -0.78 7.84 -16.41
CA ASN A 61 -0.48 8.31 -17.75
C ASN A 61 -1.18 7.51 -18.83
N HIS A 62 -1.23 6.22 -18.65
CA HIS A 62 -1.82 5.35 -19.65
C HIS A 62 -3.32 5.59 -19.83
N TYR A 63 -4.01 5.77 -18.72
CA TYR A 63 -5.45 5.94 -18.78
C TYR A 63 -5.88 7.40 -18.71
N GLY A 64 -4.92 8.33 -18.61
CA GLY A 64 -5.25 9.73 -18.55
C GLY A 64 -6.05 10.10 -17.32
N LEU A 65 -5.70 9.52 -16.18
CA LEU A 65 -6.46 9.75 -14.97
C LEU A 65 -6.17 11.11 -14.37
N ASN A 66 -7.21 11.71 -13.82
CA ASN A 66 -7.08 12.97 -13.11
C ASN A 66 -7.28 12.66 -11.64
N VAL A 67 -6.20 12.67 -10.88
CA VAL A 67 -6.28 12.26 -9.48
C VAL A 67 -7.09 13.18 -8.60
N ILE A 68 -7.47 14.35 -9.11
CA ILE A 68 -8.33 15.25 -8.37
C ILE A 68 -9.77 14.78 -8.48
N ASP A 69 -10.10 14.10 -9.56
CA ASP A 69 -11.45 13.63 -9.80
C ASP A 69 -11.73 12.41 -8.92
N PRO A 70 -12.76 12.44 -8.07
CA PRO A 70 -13.04 11.30 -7.18
C PRO A 70 -13.29 10.00 -7.91
N GLU A 71 -13.92 10.05 -9.10
CA GLU A 71 -14.18 8.84 -9.85
C GLU A 71 -12.88 8.23 -10.36
N HIS A 72 -11.97 9.09 -10.81
CA HIS A 72 -10.69 8.59 -11.30
C HIS A 72 -9.87 8.03 -10.15
N ARG A 73 -9.94 8.65 -8.97
CA ARG A 73 -9.24 8.14 -7.80
C ARG A 73 -9.76 6.77 -7.41
N LYS A 74 -11.07 6.59 -7.50
CA LYS A 74 -11.67 5.32 -7.14
C LYS A 74 -11.16 4.23 -8.08
N TYR A 75 -11.08 4.54 -9.36
CA TYR A 75 -10.59 3.58 -10.34
C TYR A 75 -9.12 3.24 -10.04
N LEU A 76 -8.32 4.26 -9.77
CA LEU A 76 -6.92 4.06 -9.46
C LEU A 76 -6.74 3.20 -8.22
N TYR A 77 -7.55 3.45 -7.19
CA TYR A 77 -7.44 2.69 -5.95
C TYR A 77 -7.84 1.24 -6.15
N GLY A 78 -8.77 0.98 -7.07
CA GLY A 78 -9.13 -0.38 -7.39
C GLY A 78 -7.95 -1.13 -7.98
N ILE A 79 -7.22 -0.49 -8.88
CA ILE A 79 -6.03 -1.10 -9.47
C ILE A 79 -4.97 -1.29 -8.40
N MET A 80 -4.82 -0.30 -7.52
CA MET A 80 -3.85 -0.39 -6.44
C MET A 80 -4.12 -1.59 -5.56
N LYS A 81 -5.36 -1.82 -5.19
CA LYS A 81 -5.68 -2.93 -4.33
C LYS A 81 -5.37 -4.26 -4.99
N GLU A 82 -5.63 -4.35 -6.28
CA GLU A 82 -5.29 -5.57 -6.99
C GLU A 82 -3.79 -5.78 -7.05
N PHE A 83 -3.05 -4.71 -7.32
CA PHE A 83 -1.60 -4.81 -7.41
C PHE A 83 -0.99 -5.24 -6.09
N LEU A 84 -1.51 -4.68 -5.00
CA LEU A 84 -0.94 -4.94 -3.68
C LEU A 84 -1.53 -6.17 -3.00
N GLY A 85 -2.48 -6.82 -3.62
CA GLY A 85 -3.08 -8.01 -3.05
C GLY A 85 -3.95 -7.72 -1.85
N LEU A 86 -4.51 -6.51 -1.78
CA LEU A 86 -5.38 -6.15 -0.69
C LEU A 86 -6.79 -6.57 -1.01
N GLU A 87 -7.42 -7.20 -0.05
CA GLU A 87 -8.78 -7.61 -0.23
C GLU A 87 -9.64 -6.96 0.79
N GLU A 88 -10.65 -6.28 0.36
CA GLU A 88 -11.56 -5.64 1.26
C GLU A 88 -12.89 -6.32 1.20
N LYS A 89 -12.87 -7.62 1.29
CA LYS A 89 -14.08 -8.36 1.21
C LYS A 89 -15.04 -8.01 2.28
N THR A 90 -14.52 -7.58 3.39
CA THR A 90 -15.39 -7.20 4.48
C THR A 90 -16.19 -6.00 4.14
N GLN A 91 -15.79 -5.29 3.11
CA GLN A 91 -16.54 -4.15 2.74
C GLN A 91 -17.63 -4.49 1.85
N ALA A 92 -17.58 -5.59 1.24
CA ALA A 92 -18.61 -5.98 0.33
C ALA A 92 -19.79 -6.40 1.13
N PRO A 93 -20.86 -5.83 1.04
CA PRO A 93 -22.04 -6.12 1.84
C PRO A 93 -22.69 -7.41 1.51
#